data_5b6b78083dfc2fa0ffe31a9ca0fac7ef
#
_entry.id   5b6b78083dfc2fa0ffe31a9ca0fac7ef
#
_cell.length_a   1.000
_cell.length_b   1.000
_cell.length_c   1.000
_cell.angle_alpha   90.00
_cell.angle_beta   90.00
_cell.angle_gamma   90.00
#
_symmetry.space_group_name_H-M   'P 1'
#
loop_
_entity.id
_entity.type
_entity.pdbx_description
1 polymer ?
#
loop_
_entity_poly.entity_id
_entity_poly.type
_entity_poly.pdbx_seq_one_letter_code
_entity_poly.pdbx_strand_id
1 'polypeptide(L)'
;MISSQVKALVFDVFGTVVDWRTSIIKHSRAFGEANGVTADWEAFADGWRGKYQPFMSKVRSGELPWTKLDTLHRIALEQLLTEFDIAGVSEEAKADLNLAWHRLDPWPDAPSGLTRLKAKFVIAAMSNGNIALITNMAKYAGLPWDCVLGAEPAQAYKPDPKTYLTGVELLGLIPEQVMMVASHHNDLFAAAGQG
;
A
#
# COMPACT_ATOMS: atom_id res chain seq x y z
N MET A 1 26.71 1.45 -6.98
CA MET A 1 26.66 2.78 -6.32
C MET A 1 25.46 3.52 -6.92
N ILE A 2 24.67 4.19 -6.08
CA ILE A 2 23.58 5.07 -6.56
C ILE A 2 24.22 6.26 -7.29
N SER A 3 23.67 6.66 -8.46
CA SER A 3 24.17 7.82 -9.22
C SER A 3 24.21 9.07 -8.35
N SER A 4 25.27 9.89 -8.51
CA SER A 4 25.39 11.19 -7.82
C SER A 4 24.28 12.19 -8.17
N GLN A 5 23.50 11.91 -9.21
CA GLN A 5 22.34 12.72 -9.63
C GLN A 5 21.10 12.45 -8.79
N VAL A 6 20.95 11.24 -8.19
CA VAL A 6 19.77 10.86 -7.41
C VAL A 6 19.69 11.69 -6.13
N LYS A 7 18.55 12.33 -5.94
CA LYS A 7 18.23 13.17 -4.78
C LYS A 7 17.13 12.57 -3.91
N ALA A 8 16.22 11.81 -4.50
CA ALA A 8 15.11 11.17 -3.81
C ALA A 8 15.02 9.68 -4.13
N LEU A 9 14.64 8.90 -3.12
CA LEU A 9 14.26 7.49 -3.26
C LEU A 9 12.77 7.38 -2.96
N VAL A 10 12.01 6.86 -3.91
CA VAL A 10 10.59 6.63 -3.74
C VAL A 10 10.32 5.13 -3.67
N PHE A 11 9.51 4.71 -2.70
CA PHE A 11 9.37 3.30 -2.36
C PHE A 11 7.95 2.80 -2.63
N ASP A 12 7.82 1.69 -3.35
CA ASP A 12 6.65 0.84 -3.16
C ASP A 12 6.59 0.38 -1.70
N VAL A 13 5.38 0.08 -1.19
CA VAL A 13 5.20 -0.18 0.23
C VAL A 13 4.76 -1.63 0.48
N PHE A 14 3.64 -2.06 -0.12
CA PHE A 14 3.06 -3.39 0.14
C PHE A 14 3.95 -4.52 -0.43
N GLY A 15 4.57 -5.30 0.45
CA GLY A 15 5.49 -6.39 0.07
C GLY A 15 6.93 -5.92 -0.18
N THR A 16 7.17 -4.63 -0.35
CA THR A 16 8.52 -4.05 -0.46
C THR A 16 9.09 -3.64 0.89
N VAL A 17 8.29 -2.94 1.69
CA VAL A 17 8.69 -2.38 3.00
C VAL A 17 7.99 -3.09 4.15
N VAL A 18 6.78 -3.61 3.92
CA VAL A 18 5.95 -4.27 4.94
C VAL A 18 5.54 -5.67 4.50
N ASP A 19 5.43 -6.59 5.48
CA ASP A 19 4.85 -7.92 5.29
C ASP A 19 3.32 -7.84 5.42
N TRP A 20 2.67 -7.55 4.30
CA TRP A 20 1.22 -7.45 4.26
C TRP A 20 0.53 -8.77 4.58
N ARG A 21 1.08 -9.92 4.10
CA ARG A 21 0.39 -11.21 4.21
C ARG A 21 0.30 -11.68 5.64
N THR A 22 1.42 -11.77 6.34
CA THR A 22 1.47 -12.20 7.75
C THR A 22 0.68 -11.24 8.63
N SER A 23 0.78 -9.93 8.36
CA SER A 23 0.04 -8.91 9.12
C SER A 23 -1.48 -9.05 8.96
N ILE A 24 -1.99 -9.22 7.74
CA ILE A 24 -3.42 -9.40 7.52
C ILE A 24 -3.92 -10.71 8.13
N ILE A 25 -3.18 -11.81 8.02
CA ILE A 25 -3.51 -13.09 8.69
C ILE A 25 -3.63 -12.89 10.22
N LYS A 26 -2.66 -12.22 10.84
CA LYS A 26 -2.63 -11.91 12.26
C LYS A 26 -3.88 -11.12 12.69
N HIS A 27 -4.20 -10.04 11.98
CA HIS A 27 -5.36 -9.21 12.30
C HIS A 27 -6.70 -9.91 12.03
N SER A 28 -6.78 -10.74 10.98
CA SER A 28 -7.97 -11.52 10.68
C SER A 28 -8.22 -12.61 11.72
N ARG A 29 -7.19 -13.26 12.25
CA ARG A 29 -7.29 -14.20 13.37
C ARG A 29 -7.81 -13.52 14.64
N ALA A 30 -7.24 -12.38 15.00
CA ALA A 30 -7.71 -11.59 16.15
C ALA A 30 -9.17 -11.14 16.00
N PHE A 31 -9.57 -10.73 14.78
CA PHE A 31 -10.96 -10.44 14.46
C PHE A 31 -11.85 -11.68 14.66
N GLY A 32 -11.44 -12.85 14.18
CA GLY A 32 -12.18 -14.10 14.36
C GLY A 32 -12.37 -14.44 15.84
N GLU A 33 -11.30 -14.39 16.63
CA GLU A 33 -11.35 -14.63 18.09
C GLU A 33 -12.31 -13.68 18.79
N ALA A 34 -12.26 -12.38 18.47
CA ALA A 34 -13.10 -11.36 19.10
C ALA A 34 -14.58 -11.49 18.74
N ASN A 35 -14.92 -12.07 17.59
CA ASN A 35 -16.29 -12.18 17.07
C ASN A 35 -16.85 -13.62 17.08
N GLY A 36 -16.11 -14.60 17.63
CA GLY A 36 -16.54 -16.00 17.65
C GLY A 36 -16.58 -16.65 16.28
N VAL A 37 -15.76 -16.19 15.33
CA VAL A 37 -15.70 -16.66 13.95
C VAL A 37 -14.45 -17.51 13.74
N THR A 38 -14.61 -18.63 13.05
CA THR A 38 -13.51 -19.51 12.61
C THR A 38 -13.51 -19.58 11.10
N ALA A 39 -12.38 -19.33 10.47
CA ALA A 39 -12.19 -19.43 9.03
C ALA A 39 -10.74 -19.79 8.68
N ASP A 40 -10.47 -20.12 7.43
CA ASP A 40 -9.11 -20.19 6.89
C ASP A 40 -8.58 -18.77 6.67
N TRP A 41 -7.90 -18.24 7.70
CA TRP A 41 -7.41 -16.85 7.68
C TRP A 41 -6.27 -16.61 6.69
N GLU A 42 -5.57 -17.66 6.27
CA GLU A 42 -4.56 -17.58 5.22
C GLU A 42 -5.24 -17.42 3.86
N ALA A 43 -6.21 -18.28 3.55
CA ALA A 43 -7.03 -18.14 2.36
C ALA A 43 -7.81 -16.81 2.34
N PHE A 44 -8.30 -16.34 3.50
CA PHE A 44 -8.96 -15.05 3.65
C PHE A 44 -8.04 -13.89 3.29
N ALA A 45 -6.82 -13.86 3.81
CA ALA A 45 -5.85 -12.81 3.51
C ALA A 45 -5.44 -12.81 2.02
N ASP A 46 -5.19 -13.98 1.46
CA ASP A 46 -4.87 -14.15 0.05
C ASP A 46 -6.05 -13.75 -0.86
N GLY A 47 -7.28 -14.13 -0.49
CA GLY A 47 -8.51 -13.71 -1.17
C GLY A 47 -8.71 -12.19 -1.13
N TRP A 48 -8.45 -11.54 0.01
CA TRP A 48 -8.54 -10.08 0.12
C TRP A 48 -7.53 -9.39 -0.81
N ARG A 49 -6.29 -9.85 -0.78
CA ARG A 49 -5.25 -9.35 -1.68
C ARG A 49 -5.56 -9.63 -3.15
N GLY A 50 -6.17 -10.78 -3.44
CA GLY A 50 -6.59 -11.16 -4.79
C GLY A 50 -7.59 -10.18 -5.43
N LYS A 51 -8.42 -9.50 -4.62
CA LYS A 51 -9.38 -8.48 -5.09
C LYS A 51 -8.75 -7.12 -5.37
N TYR A 52 -7.51 -6.89 -4.95
CA TYR A 52 -6.77 -5.63 -5.09
C TYR A 52 -6.65 -5.16 -6.55
N GLN A 53 -6.06 -5.99 -7.42
CA GLN A 53 -5.86 -5.63 -8.83
C GLN A 53 -7.18 -5.49 -9.61
N PRO A 54 -8.17 -6.40 -9.48
CA PRO A 54 -9.47 -6.25 -10.14
C PRO A 54 -10.16 -4.92 -9.81
N PHE A 55 -10.20 -4.51 -8.55
CA PHE A 55 -10.84 -3.25 -8.17
C PHE A 55 -10.09 -2.02 -8.69
N MET A 56 -8.77 -2.00 -8.62
CA MET A 56 -7.98 -0.90 -9.20
C MET A 56 -8.13 -0.86 -10.73
N SER A 57 -8.29 -2.02 -11.40
CA SER A 57 -8.55 -2.06 -12.83
C SER A 57 -9.88 -1.40 -13.20
N LYS A 58 -10.92 -1.56 -12.40
CA LYS A 58 -12.20 -0.86 -12.59
C LYS A 58 -12.07 0.66 -12.50
N VAL A 59 -11.22 1.15 -11.61
CA VAL A 59 -10.91 2.59 -11.53
C VAL A 59 -10.10 3.05 -12.74
N ARG A 60 -9.08 2.27 -13.15
CA ARG A 60 -8.26 2.60 -14.35
C ARG A 60 -9.06 2.59 -15.64
N SER A 61 -10.04 1.68 -15.77
CA SER A 61 -10.90 1.60 -16.97
C SER A 61 -12.03 2.64 -16.98
N GLY A 62 -12.23 3.37 -15.88
CA GLY A 62 -13.36 4.30 -15.73
C GLY A 62 -14.71 3.63 -15.39
N GLU A 63 -14.74 2.31 -15.14
CA GLU A 63 -15.93 1.61 -14.64
C GLU A 63 -16.32 2.11 -13.25
N LEU A 64 -15.32 2.47 -12.43
CA LEU A 64 -15.48 3.18 -11.18
C LEU A 64 -14.84 4.57 -11.29
N PRO A 65 -15.43 5.61 -10.68
CA PRO A 65 -14.75 6.89 -10.51
C PRO A 65 -13.49 6.71 -9.66
N TRP A 66 -12.65 7.73 -9.58
CA TRP A 66 -11.54 7.72 -8.63
C TRP A 66 -12.05 7.33 -7.23
N THR A 67 -11.50 6.26 -6.71
CA THR A 67 -11.88 5.68 -5.43
C THR A 67 -10.62 5.34 -4.65
N LYS A 68 -10.54 5.74 -3.39
CA LYS A 68 -9.40 5.46 -2.51
C LYS A 68 -9.26 3.96 -2.25
N LEU A 69 -8.03 3.52 -2.02
CA LEU A 69 -7.75 2.11 -1.73
C LEU A 69 -8.49 1.60 -0.48
N ASP A 70 -8.61 2.41 0.59
CA ASP A 70 -9.39 2.05 1.79
C ASP A 70 -10.84 1.69 1.45
N THR A 71 -11.45 2.43 0.54
CA THR A 71 -12.81 2.16 0.08
C THR A 71 -12.86 0.87 -0.74
N LEU A 72 -11.89 0.64 -1.61
CA LEU A 72 -11.79 -0.60 -2.38
C LEU A 72 -11.54 -1.81 -1.46
N HIS A 73 -10.69 -1.66 -0.43
CA HIS A 73 -10.49 -2.69 0.58
C HIS A 73 -11.78 -3.02 1.32
N ARG A 74 -12.59 -2.01 1.67
CA ARG A 74 -13.86 -2.23 2.34
C ARG A 74 -14.87 -2.96 1.43
N ILE A 75 -14.99 -2.57 0.17
CA ILE A 75 -15.84 -3.27 -0.80
C ILE A 75 -15.40 -4.74 -0.95
N ALA A 76 -14.09 -4.95 -1.05
CA ALA A 76 -13.51 -6.29 -1.11
C ALA A 76 -13.79 -7.11 0.16
N LEU A 77 -13.71 -6.48 1.34
CA LEU A 77 -14.00 -7.13 2.63
C LEU A 77 -15.46 -7.63 2.69
N GLU A 78 -16.45 -6.81 2.28
CA GLU A 78 -17.85 -7.25 2.29
C GLU A 78 -18.09 -8.47 1.40
N GLN A 79 -17.46 -8.51 0.21
CA GLN A 79 -17.52 -9.70 -0.65
C GLN A 79 -16.87 -10.91 0.00
N LEU A 80 -15.72 -10.70 0.64
CA LEU A 80 -14.96 -11.78 1.26
C LEU A 80 -15.69 -12.36 2.47
N LEU A 81 -16.31 -11.52 3.31
CA LEU A 81 -17.13 -11.98 4.43
C LEU A 81 -18.28 -12.89 3.92
N THR A 82 -18.90 -12.55 2.80
CA THR A 82 -19.93 -13.39 2.16
C THR A 82 -19.34 -14.69 1.61
N GLU A 83 -18.20 -14.65 0.94
CA GLU A 83 -17.53 -15.83 0.37
C GLU A 83 -17.06 -16.83 1.43
N PHE A 84 -16.78 -16.36 2.65
CA PHE A 84 -16.37 -17.18 3.78
C PHE A 84 -17.52 -17.49 4.76
N ASP A 85 -18.77 -17.21 4.37
CA ASP A 85 -19.98 -17.43 5.18
C ASP A 85 -19.91 -16.75 6.57
N ILE A 86 -19.22 -15.59 6.67
CA ILE A 86 -19.08 -14.82 7.90
C ILE A 86 -20.22 -13.82 7.99
N ALA A 87 -21.16 -14.06 8.88
CA ALA A 87 -22.34 -13.24 9.10
C ALA A 87 -22.46 -12.77 10.56
N GLY A 88 -23.35 -11.81 10.82
CA GLY A 88 -23.66 -11.32 12.19
C GLY A 88 -22.58 -10.44 12.82
N VAL A 89 -21.57 -10.04 12.07
CA VAL A 89 -20.48 -9.16 12.54
C VAL A 89 -20.94 -7.70 12.51
N SER A 90 -20.63 -6.95 13.58
CA SER A 90 -21.00 -5.53 13.67
C SER A 90 -20.25 -4.67 12.65
N GLU A 91 -20.81 -3.51 12.34
CA GLU A 91 -20.20 -2.56 11.42
C GLU A 91 -18.87 -2.01 11.98
N GLU A 92 -18.77 -1.82 13.28
CA GLU A 92 -17.56 -1.39 13.98
C GLU A 92 -16.45 -2.43 13.83
N ALA A 93 -16.76 -3.72 14.00
CA ALA A 93 -15.79 -4.80 13.83
C ALA A 93 -15.28 -4.90 12.38
N LYS A 94 -16.16 -4.73 11.40
CA LYS A 94 -15.77 -4.67 9.98
C LYS A 94 -14.90 -3.44 9.66
N ALA A 95 -15.25 -2.28 10.24
CA ALA A 95 -14.46 -1.06 10.07
C ALA A 95 -13.07 -1.21 10.67
N ASP A 96 -12.95 -1.79 11.87
CA ASP A 96 -11.66 -2.07 12.50
C ASP A 96 -10.84 -3.09 11.70
N LEU A 97 -11.47 -4.17 11.20
CA LEU A 97 -10.78 -5.13 10.36
C LEU A 97 -10.28 -4.47 9.06
N ASN A 98 -11.06 -3.56 8.44
CA ASN A 98 -10.60 -2.82 7.26
C ASN A 98 -9.34 -1.99 7.55
N LEU A 99 -9.20 -1.46 8.78
CA LEU A 99 -8.00 -0.75 9.23
C LEU A 99 -6.79 -1.67 9.48
N ALA A 100 -6.91 -2.99 9.34
CA ALA A 100 -5.76 -3.89 9.38
C ALA A 100 -4.70 -3.51 8.35
N TRP A 101 -5.10 -3.00 7.17
CA TRP A 101 -4.19 -2.50 6.15
C TRP A 101 -3.38 -1.27 6.59
N HIS A 102 -3.79 -0.56 7.63
CA HIS A 102 -3.05 0.54 8.26
C HIS A 102 -2.04 0.06 9.31
N ARG A 103 -2.06 -1.23 9.69
CA ARG A 103 -1.30 -1.81 10.80
C ARG A 103 -0.43 -2.98 10.33
N LEU A 104 0.21 -2.82 9.15
CA LEU A 104 1.11 -3.84 8.62
C LEU A 104 2.48 -3.76 9.28
N ASP A 105 3.00 -4.91 9.70
CA ASP A 105 4.32 -5.02 10.30
C ASP A 105 5.42 -4.79 9.22
N PRO A 106 6.47 -4.04 9.52
CA PRO A 106 7.56 -3.80 8.57
C PRO A 106 8.45 -5.06 8.47
N TRP A 107 9.14 -5.19 7.33
CA TRP A 107 10.26 -6.12 7.29
C TRP A 107 11.32 -5.69 8.31
N PRO A 108 12.04 -6.64 8.97
CA PRO A 108 12.92 -6.31 10.10
C PRO A 108 14.02 -5.29 9.80
N ASP A 109 14.47 -5.20 8.57
CA ASP A 109 15.51 -4.28 8.11
C ASP A 109 14.98 -2.92 7.64
N ALA A 110 13.66 -2.82 7.37
CA ALA A 110 13.09 -1.64 6.72
C ALA A 110 13.19 -0.35 7.58
N PRO A 111 12.80 -0.29 8.87
CA PRO A 111 12.89 0.96 9.63
C PRO A 111 14.32 1.48 9.74
N SER A 112 15.29 0.59 10.04
CA SER A 112 16.70 0.98 10.16
C SER A 112 17.34 1.35 8.82
N GLY A 113 16.99 0.60 7.76
CA GLY A 113 17.44 0.88 6.39
C GLY A 113 16.96 2.24 5.89
N LEU A 114 15.65 2.51 6.05
CA LEU A 114 15.04 3.79 5.68
C LEU A 114 15.63 4.96 6.47
N THR A 115 15.88 4.80 7.77
CA THR A 115 16.54 5.85 8.60
C THR A 115 17.91 6.20 8.07
N ARG A 116 18.71 5.20 7.65
CA ARG A 116 20.04 5.44 7.06
C ARG A 116 19.97 6.13 5.70
N LEU A 117 18.97 5.75 4.87
CA LEU A 117 18.76 6.37 3.56
C LEU A 117 18.28 7.81 3.69
N LYS A 118 17.36 8.09 4.62
CA LYS A 118 16.87 9.43 4.94
C LYS A 118 17.97 10.42 5.28
N ALA A 119 19.07 9.97 5.86
CA ALA A 119 20.23 10.83 6.16
C ALA A 119 20.92 11.38 4.91
N LYS A 120 20.64 10.84 3.71
CA LYS A 120 21.32 11.20 2.45
C LYS A 120 20.37 11.60 1.33
N PHE A 121 19.15 11.13 1.37
CA PHE A 121 18.14 11.30 0.31
C PHE A 121 16.82 11.74 0.93
N VAL A 122 16.02 12.44 0.17
CA VAL A 122 14.59 12.50 0.45
C VAL A 122 14.02 11.09 0.26
N ILE A 123 13.30 10.56 1.25
CA ILE A 123 12.63 9.27 1.12
C ILE A 123 11.10 9.43 1.19
N ALA A 124 10.41 8.87 0.21
CA ALA A 124 8.96 8.97 0.14
C ALA A 124 8.30 7.62 -0.16
N ALA A 125 7.10 7.41 0.37
CA ALA A 125 6.26 6.32 -0.08
C ALA A 125 5.66 6.67 -1.44
N MET A 126 5.81 5.79 -2.44
CA MET A 126 5.18 5.87 -3.77
C MET A 126 4.25 4.67 -3.92
N SER A 127 3.07 4.76 -3.32
CA SER A 127 2.16 3.63 -3.12
C SER A 127 0.81 3.84 -3.80
N ASN A 128 0.13 2.73 -4.09
CA ASN A 128 -1.31 2.75 -4.40
C ASN A 128 -2.19 2.99 -3.16
N GLY A 129 -1.63 2.90 -1.95
CA GLY A 129 -2.31 3.27 -0.71
C GLY A 129 -2.61 4.77 -0.66
N ASN A 130 -3.77 5.13 -0.13
CA ASN A 130 -4.12 6.53 0.11
C ASN A 130 -3.31 7.12 1.27
N ILE A 131 -3.25 8.44 1.36
CA ILE A 131 -2.39 9.17 2.30
C ILE A 131 -2.65 8.74 3.74
N ALA A 132 -3.92 8.66 4.17
CA ALA A 132 -4.27 8.26 5.54
C ALA A 132 -3.78 6.84 5.86
N LEU A 133 -3.96 5.88 4.93
CA LEU A 133 -3.50 4.50 5.08
C LEU A 133 -1.99 4.44 5.27
N ILE A 134 -1.22 5.04 4.36
CA ILE A 134 0.25 5.01 4.42
C ILE A 134 0.79 5.78 5.63
N THR A 135 0.16 6.91 6.00
CA THR A 135 0.56 7.69 7.18
C THR A 135 0.34 6.91 8.48
N ASN A 136 -0.81 6.26 8.64
CA ASN A 136 -1.11 5.44 9.80
C ASN A 136 -0.18 4.23 9.89
N MET A 137 0.04 3.56 8.76
CA MET A 137 1.00 2.46 8.66
C MET A 137 2.41 2.91 9.02
N ALA A 138 2.85 4.07 8.54
CA ALA A 138 4.16 4.61 8.87
C ALA A 138 4.33 4.85 10.37
N LYS A 139 3.30 5.38 11.04
CA LYS A 139 3.30 5.56 12.49
C LYS A 139 3.31 4.24 13.24
N TYR A 140 2.54 3.25 12.79
CA TYR A 140 2.49 1.92 13.40
C TYR A 140 3.82 1.19 13.24
N ALA A 141 4.39 1.19 12.04
CA ALA A 141 5.58 0.42 11.67
C ALA A 141 6.92 1.17 11.89
N GLY A 142 6.90 2.42 12.37
CA GLY A 142 8.11 3.22 12.57
C GLY A 142 8.84 3.58 11.26
N LEU A 143 8.10 3.78 10.16
CA LEU A 143 8.67 4.11 8.85
C LEU A 143 8.87 5.63 8.72
N PRO A 144 10.11 6.11 8.58
CA PRO A 144 10.46 7.52 8.73
C PRO A 144 10.32 8.32 7.41
N TRP A 145 9.23 8.16 6.66
CA TRP A 145 9.03 8.90 5.42
C TRP A 145 9.15 10.41 5.61
N ASP A 146 9.72 11.11 4.62
CA ASP A 146 9.66 12.57 4.52
C ASP A 146 8.30 13.02 4.01
N CYS A 147 7.73 12.27 3.07
CA CYS A 147 6.39 12.52 2.55
C CYS A 147 5.72 11.24 2.02
N VAL A 148 4.42 11.32 1.78
CA VAL A 148 3.59 10.26 1.19
C VAL A 148 3.10 10.74 -0.17
N LEU A 149 3.47 9.99 -1.21
CA LEU A 149 3.14 10.22 -2.61
C LEU A 149 2.38 9.01 -3.17
N GLY A 150 2.07 9.04 -4.46
CA GLY A 150 1.48 7.91 -5.17
C GLY A 150 0.05 8.19 -5.62
N ALA A 151 -0.84 7.21 -5.47
CA ALA A 151 -2.13 7.19 -6.16
C ALA A 151 -3.07 8.33 -5.77
N GLU A 152 -3.19 8.70 -4.49
CA GLU A 152 -4.17 9.70 -4.07
C GLU A 152 -3.83 11.11 -4.56
N PRO A 153 -2.59 11.63 -4.43
CA PRO A 153 -2.22 12.90 -5.04
C PRO A 153 -2.36 12.92 -6.56
N ALA A 154 -2.02 11.80 -7.21
CA ALA A 154 -2.09 11.68 -8.66
C ALA A 154 -3.52 11.45 -9.17
N GLN A 155 -4.46 11.01 -8.34
CA GLN A 155 -5.78 10.53 -8.77
C GLN A 155 -5.66 9.45 -9.87
N ALA A 156 -4.66 8.57 -9.72
CA ALA A 156 -4.36 7.46 -10.64
C ALA A 156 -3.61 6.35 -9.90
N TYR A 157 -3.88 5.10 -10.24
CA TYR A 157 -3.18 3.95 -9.67
C TYR A 157 -1.98 3.55 -10.52
N LYS A 158 -0.86 3.17 -9.89
CA LYS A 158 0.23 2.49 -10.58
C LYS A 158 -0.31 1.30 -11.39
N PRO A 159 0.19 1.02 -12.59
CA PRO A 159 1.38 1.59 -13.22
C PRO A 159 1.12 2.82 -14.12
N ASP A 160 0.06 3.59 -13.93
CA ASP A 160 -0.19 4.79 -14.71
C ASP A 160 0.99 5.77 -14.59
N PRO A 161 1.58 6.25 -15.71
CA PRO A 161 2.66 7.25 -15.72
C PRO A 161 2.38 8.46 -14.85
N LYS A 162 1.12 8.91 -14.81
CA LYS A 162 0.68 10.04 -14.01
C LYS A 162 1.04 9.88 -12.53
N THR A 163 0.96 8.65 -11.98
CA THR A 163 1.28 8.40 -10.58
C THR A 163 2.74 8.71 -10.27
N TYR A 164 3.67 8.29 -11.13
CA TYR A 164 5.10 8.51 -10.96
C TYR A 164 5.47 9.98 -11.20
N LEU A 165 5.01 10.54 -12.33
CA LEU A 165 5.35 11.91 -12.73
C LEU A 165 4.79 12.95 -11.76
N THR A 166 3.55 12.78 -11.26
CA THR A 166 3.01 13.65 -10.20
C THR A 166 3.89 13.60 -8.94
N GLY A 167 4.39 12.43 -8.55
CA GLY A 167 5.29 12.32 -7.40
C GLY A 167 6.62 13.05 -7.61
N VAL A 168 7.19 12.96 -8.81
CA VAL A 168 8.42 13.68 -9.19
C VAL A 168 8.19 15.20 -9.15
N GLU A 169 7.07 15.67 -9.72
CA GLU A 169 6.66 17.08 -9.72
C GLU A 169 6.50 17.63 -8.30
N LEU A 170 5.79 16.89 -7.43
CA LEU A 170 5.57 17.29 -6.04
C LEU A 170 6.86 17.39 -5.21
N LEU A 171 7.89 16.63 -5.61
CA LEU A 171 9.23 16.74 -5.01
C LEU A 171 10.04 17.93 -5.58
N GLY A 172 9.57 18.61 -6.61
CA GLY A 172 10.32 19.67 -7.30
C GLY A 172 11.57 19.16 -8.00
N LEU A 173 11.56 17.91 -8.48
CA LEU A 173 12.68 17.22 -9.11
C LEU A 173 12.36 16.88 -10.57
N ILE A 174 13.35 16.37 -11.29
CA ILE A 174 13.21 15.74 -12.60
C ILE A 174 13.33 14.22 -12.48
N PRO A 175 12.78 13.41 -13.41
CA PRO A 175 12.78 11.95 -13.29
C PRO A 175 14.16 11.34 -12.99
N GLU A 176 15.21 11.78 -13.66
CA GLU A 176 16.59 11.29 -13.49
C GLU A 176 17.17 11.53 -12.08
N GLN A 177 16.52 12.35 -11.27
CA GLN A 177 16.90 12.62 -9.87
C GLN A 177 16.13 11.77 -8.87
N VAL A 178 15.16 10.97 -9.32
CA VAL A 178 14.30 10.14 -8.47
C VAL A 178 14.49 8.68 -8.82
N MET A 179 14.79 7.86 -7.82
CA MET A 179 14.96 6.42 -8.00
C MET A 179 13.80 5.68 -7.36
N MET A 180 13.14 4.81 -8.13
CA MET A 180 12.13 3.89 -7.62
C MET A 180 12.77 2.68 -6.96
N VAL A 181 12.27 2.30 -5.79
CA VAL A 181 12.66 1.10 -5.04
C VAL A 181 11.42 0.23 -4.84
N ALA A 182 11.43 -0.98 -5.38
CA ALA A 182 10.32 -1.92 -5.28
C ALA A 182 10.78 -3.38 -5.37
N SER A 183 10.05 -4.28 -4.72
CA SER A 183 10.20 -5.73 -4.91
C SER A 183 9.47 -6.24 -6.18
N HIS A 184 8.58 -5.45 -6.73
CA HIS A 184 7.75 -5.81 -7.88
C HIS A 184 8.35 -5.30 -9.19
N HIS A 185 8.80 -6.21 -10.05
CA HIS A 185 9.43 -5.86 -11.32
C HIS A 185 8.57 -4.94 -12.22
N ASN A 186 7.25 -5.18 -12.27
CA ASN A 186 6.34 -4.35 -13.07
C ASN A 186 6.34 -2.88 -12.64
N ASP A 187 6.50 -2.62 -11.34
CA ASP A 187 6.59 -1.26 -10.80
C ASP A 187 7.92 -0.58 -11.21
N LEU A 188 9.02 -1.34 -11.14
CA LEU A 188 10.32 -0.86 -11.61
C LEU A 188 10.35 -0.56 -13.10
N PHE A 189 9.79 -1.44 -13.94
CA PHE A 189 9.72 -1.20 -15.39
C PHE A 189 8.83 0.00 -15.73
N ALA A 190 7.69 0.16 -15.05
CA ALA A 190 6.81 1.29 -15.27
C ALA A 190 7.46 2.62 -14.87
N ALA A 191 8.16 2.65 -13.73
CA ALA A 191 8.90 3.82 -13.29
C ALA A 191 10.07 4.16 -14.23
N ALA A 192 10.88 3.17 -14.64
CA ALA A 192 11.99 3.36 -15.57
C ALA A 192 11.54 3.89 -16.95
N GLY A 193 10.31 3.60 -17.36
CA GLY A 193 9.72 4.16 -18.58
C GLY A 193 9.43 5.67 -18.51
N GLN A 194 9.58 6.28 -17.34
CA GLN A 194 9.36 7.73 -17.13
C GLN A 194 10.67 8.53 -17.01
N GLY A 195 11.83 7.87 -17.09
CA GLY A 195 13.15 8.45 -16.90
C GLY A 195 13.77 8.02 -15.58
#